data_9d2cbd20082aaaec69674286e624a5e2
#
_entry.id   9d2cbd20082aaaec69674286e624a5e2
#
_cell.length_a   1.000
_cell.length_b   1.000
_cell.length_c   1.000
_cell.angle_alpha   90.00
_cell.angle_beta   90.00
_cell.angle_gamma   90.00
#
_symmetry.space_group_name_H-M   'P 1'
#
loop_
_entity.id
_entity.type
_entity.pdbx_description
1 polymer ?
#
loop_
_entity_poly.entity_id
_entity_poly.type
_entity_poly.pdbx_seq_one_letter_code
_entity_poly.pdbx_strand_id
1 'polypeptide(L)'
;PGIVNTSLSKNYGRIADGYQKNIDGDVEGTNPCGEISLANGEPCNLFEVFPLVAEKQGWDLNDAFRLGVRFAKRVTFSHYDWEVSRKMIQKNRRIGISMSGIQDWILNDFGNRVVTGFAKNNDGVMEPVYDQRVIDKFNTLYQAVINADKEYSAELNCNLSIKHTTVKPSGTVAKLAGVSEGMHFHYAGYLIQRIRFQDTDPLLDALKECGYRMEPD
;
A
#
# COMPACT_ATOMS: atom_id res chain seq x y z
N PRO A 1 4.31 -8.97 18.11
CA PRO A 1 4.07 -7.61 18.59
C PRO A 1 5.14 -6.67 18.06
N GLY A 2 4.75 -5.47 17.63
CA GLY A 2 5.62 -4.43 17.13
C GLY A 2 5.63 -3.21 18.05
N ILE A 3 6.68 -2.40 17.95
CA ILE A 3 6.78 -1.09 18.62
C ILE A 3 6.75 -0.04 17.52
N VAL A 4 5.84 0.94 17.65
CA VAL A 4 5.73 2.07 16.72
C VAL A 4 6.24 3.33 17.40
N ASN A 5 7.17 4.04 16.76
CA ASN A 5 7.62 5.34 17.22
C ASN A 5 6.72 6.44 16.63
N THR A 6 5.69 6.83 17.36
CA THR A 6 4.74 7.85 16.94
C THR A 6 5.40 9.22 16.75
N SER A 7 6.46 9.54 17.50
CA SER A 7 7.20 10.80 17.34
C SER A 7 7.88 10.88 15.98
N LEU A 8 8.43 9.78 15.47
CA LEU A 8 8.95 9.72 14.10
C LEU A 8 7.82 9.85 13.08
N SER A 9 6.73 9.10 13.27
CA SER A 9 5.58 9.15 12.36
C SER A 9 4.96 10.54 12.22
N LYS A 10 5.02 11.36 13.29
CA LYS A 10 4.57 12.76 13.25
C LYS A 10 5.41 13.68 12.38
N ASN A 11 6.68 13.34 12.18
CA ASN A 11 7.67 14.21 11.56
C ASN A 11 8.22 13.68 10.24
N TYR A 12 7.79 12.50 9.82
CA TYR A 12 8.20 11.91 8.55
C TYR A 12 6.96 11.49 7.76
N GLY A 13 6.92 11.89 6.50
CA GLY A 13 6.09 11.29 5.48
C GLY A 13 6.82 10.06 4.90
N ARG A 14 7.21 10.15 3.66
CA ARG A 14 8.16 9.21 3.07
C ARG A 14 9.58 9.52 3.61
N ILE A 15 10.32 8.48 4.01
CA ILE A 15 11.67 8.66 4.59
C ILE A 15 12.60 9.43 3.65
N ALA A 16 12.52 9.19 2.33
CA ALA A 16 13.31 9.89 1.32
C ALA A 16 13.08 11.40 1.28
N ASP A 17 11.95 11.91 1.76
CA ASP A 17 11.64 13.34 1.78
C ASP A 17 12.23 14.05 3.02
N GLY A 18 12.83 13.28 3.94
CA GLY A 18 13.51 13.79 5.12
C GLY A 18 12.56 14.23 6.25
N TYR A 19 13.16 14.88 7.25
CA TYR A 19 12.44 15.37 8.43
C TYR A 19 11.58 16.60 8.09
N GLN A 20 10.32 16.56 8.45
CA GLN A 20 9.37 17.66 8.28
C GLN A 20 8.57 17.82 9.59
N LYS A 21 8.91 18.81 10.37
CA LYS A 21 8.32 19.03 11.70
C LYS A 21 6.79 19.04 11.67
N ASN A 22 6.19 18.12 12.40
CA ASN A 22 4.72 18.01 12.57
C ASN A 22 3.94 17.88 11.25
N ILE A 23 4.52 17.30 10.21
CA ILE A 23 3.80 17.05 8.96
C ILE A 23 2.52 16.25 9.18
N ASP A 24 2.48 15.44 10.25
CA ASP A 24 1.35 14.61 10.65
C ASP A 24 1.22 14.58 12.19
N GLY A 25 1.00 15.77 12.76
CA GLY A 25 1.09 15.99 14.20
C GLY A 25 0.09 15.21 15.06
N ASP A 26 -1.04 14.78 14.48
CA ASP A 26 -2.11 14.09 15.21
C ASP A 26 -1.92 12.57 15.30
N VAL A 27 -0.88 12.00 14.72
CA VAL A 27 -0.65 10.55 14.77
C VAL A 27 -0.52 10.05 16.20
N GLU A 28 -1.31 9.03 16.56
CA GLU A 28 -1.27 8.36 17.86
C GLU A 28 -0.97 6.87 17.77
N GLY A 29 -1.15 6.27 16.59
CA GLY A 29 -0.93 4.84 16.38
C GLY A 29 -0.92 4.44 14.93
N THR A 30 -1.23 3.18 14.68
CA THR A 30 -1.37 2.61 13.35
C THR A 30 -2.67 1.80 13.25
N ASN A 31 -3.05 1.42 12.02
CA ASN A 31 -4.03 0.35 11.85
C ASN A 31 -3.49 -1.01 12.35
N PRO A 32 -4.32 -2.06 12.45
CA PRO A 32 -3.90 -3.37 12.96
C PRO A 32 -2.71 -4.00 12.22
N CYS A 33 -2.59 -3.78 10.91
CA CYS A 33 -1.49 -4.32 10.10
C CYS A 33 -0.19 -3.50 10.21
N GLY A 34 -0.24 -2.28 10.75
CA GLY A 34 0.93 -1.44 11.02
C GLY A 34 1.45 -0.64 9.82
N GLU A 35 0.80 -0.71 8.66
CA GLU A 35 1.29 -0.09 7.43
C GLU A 35 0.90 1.38 7.25
N ILE A 36 -0.09 1.86 8.00
CA ILE A 36 -0.51 3.27 7.93
C ILE A 36 -0.60 3.88 9.33
N SER A 37 0.04 5.03 9.52
CA SER A 37 -0.08 5.80 10.76
C SER A 37 -1.36 6.62 10.74
N LEU A 38 -2.05 6.68 11.88
CA LEU A 38 -3.38 7.26 12.03
C LEU A 38 -3.47 8.13 13.29
N ALA A 39 -4.32 9.15 13.22
CA ALA A 39 -4.81 9.86 14.38
C ALA A 39 -5.90 9.03 15.10
N ASN A 40 -6.22 9.41 16.33
CA ASN A 40 -7.31 8.76 17.07
C ASN A 40 -8.65 8.92 16.35
N GLY A 41 -9.35 7.81 16.18
CA GLY A 41 -10.64 7.76 15.47
C GLY A 41 -10.55 7.94 13.94
N GLU A 42 -9.35 8.05 13.38
CA GLU A 42 -9.16 8.21 11.94
C GLU A 42 -9.40 6.89 11.18
N PRO A 43 -10.25 6.88 10.15
CA PRO A 43 -10.48 5.68 9.34
C PRO A 43 -9.25 5.28 8.52
N CYS A 44 -8.99 3.97 8.45
CA CYS A 44 -7.98 3.39 7.57
C CYS A 44 -8.54 3.25 6.14
N ASN A 45 -8.12 4.14 5.25
CA ASN A 45 -8.61 4.21 3.88
C ASN A 45 -7.48 3.84 2.91
N LEU A 46 -7.58 2.65 2.33
CA LEU A 46 -6.54 2.04 1.51
C LEU A 46 -7.06 1.71 0.11
N PHE A 47 -6.19 1.86 -0.87
CA PHE A 47 -6.39 1.37 -2.23
C PHE A 47 -5.13 0.62 -2.69
N GLU A 48 -5.29 -0.36 -3.56
CA GLU A 48 -4.19 -1.22 -3.98
C GLU A 48 -4.14 -1.39 -5.49
N VAL A 49 -2.95 -1.18 -6.04
CA VAL A 49 -2.63 -1.40 -7.45
C VAL A 49 -1.74 -2.64 -7.56
N PHE A 50 -1.94 -3.41 -8.61
CA PHE A 50 -1.10 -4.57 -8.96
C PHE A 50 -0.32 -4.23 -10.24
N PRO A 51 0.91 -3.66 -10.13
CA PRO A 51 1.61 -3.08 -11.28
C PRO A 51 1.79 -4.07 -12.43
N LEU A 52 2.31 -5.25 -12.14
CA LEU A 52 2.52 -6.28 -13.17
C LEU A 52 1.23 -6.68 -13.89
N VAL A 53 0.13 -6.80 -13.15
CA VAL A 53 -1.18 -7.17 -13.73
C VAL A 53 -1.71 -6.01 -14.57
N ALA A 54 -1.61 -4.78 -14.07
CA ALA A 54 -2.05 -3.60 -14.79
C ALA A 54 -1.32 -3.45 -16.14
N GLU A 55 0.01 -3.55 -16.15
CA GLU A 55 0.81 -3.48 -17.38
C GLU A 55 0.50 -4.60 -18.36
N LYS A 56 0.33 -5.85 -17.87
CA LYS A 56 -0.09 -6.98 -18.72
C LYS A 56 -1.46 -6.80 -19.37
N GLN A 57 -2.32 -6.01 -18.75
CA GLN A 57 -3.64 -5.63 -19.27
C GLN A 57 -3.60 -4.36 -20.13
N GLY A 58 -2.43 -3.78 -20.35
CA GLY A 58 -2.25 -2.60 -21.19
C GLY A 58 -2.54 -1.27 -20.49
N TRP A 59 -2.64 -1.22 -19.17
CA TRP A 59 -2.80 0.02 -18.42
C TRP A 59 -1.47 0.77 -18.29
N ASP A 60 -1.50 2.08 -18.47
CA ASP A 60 -0.43 2.94 -17.96
C ASP A 60 -0.48 2.99 -16.43
N LEU A 61 0.66 2.79 -15.77
CA LEU A 61 0.71 2.76 -14.30
C LEU A 61 0.38 4.11 -13.68
N ASN A 62 0.77 5.23 -14.30
CA ASN A 62 0.42 6.55 -13.77
C ASN A 62 -1.10 6.73 -13.75
N ASP A 63 -1.79 6.27 -14.79
CA ASP A 63 -3.25 6.32 -14.86
C ASP A 63 -3.91 5.38 -13.84
N ALA A 64 -3.35 4.19 -13.64
CA ALA A 64 -3.83 3.25 -12.62
C ALA A 64 -3.72 3.84 -11.21
N PHE A 65 -2.58 4.45 -10.88
CA PHE A 65 -2.38 5.13 -9.59
C PHE A 65 -3.24 6.38 -9.45
N ARG A 66 -3.40 7.17 -10.51
CA ARG A 66 -4.28 8.33 -10.55
C ARG A 66 -5.74 7.94 -10.27
N LEU A 67 -6.21 6.86 -10.89
CA LEU A 67 -7.54 6.31 -10.61
C LEU A 67 -7.68 5.86 -9.15
N GLY A 68 -6.66 5.20 -8.61
CA GLY A 68 -6.60 4.79 -7.21
C GLY A 68 -6.72 5.97 -6.24
N VAL A 69 -6.02 7.07 -6.52
CA VAL A 69 -6.13 8.31 -5.73
C VAL A 69 -7.56 8.88 -5.80
N ARG A 70 -8.14 8.98 -6.99
CA ARG A 70 -9.52 9.48 -7.16
C ARG A 70 -10.52 8.63 -6.39
N PHE A 71 -10.39 7.30 -6.46
CA PHE A 71 -11.24 6.39 -5.71
C PHE A 71 -11.07 6.57 -4.18
N ALA A 72 -9.84 6.47 -3.67
CA ALA A 72 -9.56 6.59 -2.24
C ALA A 72 -9.98 7.97 -1.69
N LYS A 73 -9.75 9.04 -2.45
CA LYS A 73 -10.19 10.40 -2.08
C LYS A 73 -11.70 10.48 -1.97
N ARG A 74 -12.46 9.87 -2.89
CA ARG A 74 -13.94 9.81 -2.81
C ARG A 74 -14.42 9.08 -1.58
N VAL A 75 -13.77 7.99 -1.18
CA VAL A 75 -14.10 7.26 0.06
C VAL A 75 -14.00 8.18 1.29
N THR A 76 -13.13 9.19 1.30
CA THR A 76 -13.05 10.16 2.41
C THR A 76 -14.31 11.04 2.57
N PHE A 77 -15.24 11.00 1.63
CA PHE A 77 -16.53 11.71 1.70
C PHE A 77 -17.69 10.79 2.11
N SER A 78 -17.41 9.51 2.40
CA SER A 78 -18.42 8.59 2.91
C SER A 78 -18.98 9.05 4.25
N HIS A 79 -20.16 8.55 4.57
CA HIS A 79 -20.76 8.80 5.88
C HIS A 79 -20.01 8.01 6.96
N TYR A 80 -19.72 8.66 8.07
CA TYR A 80 -19.14 8.05 9.27
C TYR A 80 -20.03 8.36 10.45
N ASP A 81 -20.43 7.35 11.22
CA ASP A 81 -21.36 7.51 12.35
C ASP A 81 -20.75 8.32 13.49
N TRP A 82 -19.44 8.15 13.74
CA TRP A 82 -18.77 8.85 14.84
C TRP A 82 -18.27 10.23 14.42
N GLU A 83 -18.56 11.21 15.26
CA GLU A 83 -18.17 12.61 15.04
C GLU A 83 -16.65 12.78 14.97
N VAL A 84 -15.90 12.08 15.81
CA VAL A 84 -14.45 12.13 15.82
C VAL A 84 -13.89 11.66 14.46
N SER A 85 -14.43 10.58 13.91
CA SER A 85 -14.03 10.05 12.60
C SER A 85 -14.36 11.03 11.48
N ARG A 86 -15.55 11.64 11.50
CA ARG A 86 -15.93 12.67 10.51
C ARG A 86 -14.97 13.87 10.52
N LYS A 87 -14.64 14.38 11.71
CA LYS A 87 -13.70 15.50 11.86
C LYS A 87 -12.30 15.16 11.37
N MET A 88 -11.79 13.99 11.75
CA MET A 88 -10.45 13.54 11.35
C MET A 88 -10.34 13.32 9.85
N ILE A 89 -11.29 12.61 9.24
CA ILE A 89 -11.23 12.35 7.80
C ILE A 89 -11.41 13.62 6.97
N GLN A 90 -12.22 14.58 7.43
CA GLN A 90 -12.38 15.88 6.78
C GLN A 90 -11.11 16.73 6.87
N LYS A 91 -10.43 16.70 8.02
CA LYS A 91 -9.18 17.43 8.25
C LYS A 91 -8.03 16.85 7.42
N ASN A 92 -7.79 15.56 7.57
CA ASN A 92 -6.59 14.91 7.08
C ASN A 92 -6.73 14.38 5.64
N ARG A 93 -7.94 14.05 5.19
CA ARG A 93 -8.18 13.42 3.89
C ARG A 93 -7.17 12.33 3.56
N ARG A 94 -6.66 11.64 4.60
CA ARG A 94 -5.62 10.61 4.49
C ARG A 94 -6.07 9.51 3.56
N ILE A 95 -5.14 9.12 2.68
CA ILE A 95 -5.27 7.96 1.81
C ILE A 95 -4.00 7.11 1.91
N GLY A 96 -4.12 5.82 1.65
CA GLY A 96 -3.00 4.90 1.57
C GLY A 96 -3.04 4.18 0.23
N ILE A 97 -2.42 4.78 -0.78
CA ILE A 97 -2.27 4.13 -2.09
C ILE A 97 -1.12 3.15 -1.99
N SER A 98 -1.42 1.88 -2.19
CA SER A 98 -0.51 0.75 -2.07
C SER A 98 -0.30 0.07 -3.41
N MET A 99 0.74 -0.73 -3.48
CA MET A 99 0.96 -1.71 -4.55
C MET A 99 1.31 -3.06 -3.96
N SER A 100 0.95 -4.14 -4.66
CA SER A 100 1.31 -5.52 -4.34
C SER A 100 1.83 -6.26 -5.55
N GLY A 101 2.55 -7.35 -5.32
CA GLY A 101 3.32 -7.99 -6.37
C GLY A 101 4.54 -7.17 -6.77
N ILE A 102 5.09 -6.40 -5.81
CA ILE A 102 6.22 -5.50 -6.08
C ILE A 102 7.41 -6.28 -6.59
N GLN A 103 7.73 -7.43 -5.98
CA GLN A 103 8.87 -8.24 -6.39
C GLN A 103 8.64 -8.89 -7.77
N ASP A 104 7.43 -9.34 -8.05
CA ASP A 104 7.07 -9.89 -9.37
C ASP A 104 7.24 -8.84 -10.47
N TRP A 105 6.77 -7.62 -10.19
CA TRP A 105 6.89 -6.50 -11.12
C TRP A 105 8.34 -6.06 -11.32
N ILE A 106 9.12 -5.92 -10.23
CA ILE A 106 10.54 -5.56 -10.31
C ILE A 106 11.33 -6.62 -11.10
N LEU A 107 11.08 -7.91 -10.85
CA LEU A 107 11.75 -8.98 -11.57
C LEU A 107 11.41 -8.97 -13.08
N ASN A 108 10.16 -8.65 -13.43
CA ASN A 108 9.72 -8.55 -14.81
C ASN A 108 10.37 -7.37 -15.54
N ASP A 109 10.41 -6.20 -14.93
CA ASP A 109 10.82 -4.94 -15.59
C ASP A 109 12.33 -4.68 -15.50
N PHE A 110 12.96 -5.08 -14.41
CA PHE A 110 14.36 -4.75 -14.10
C PHE A 110 15.25 -5.99 -13.94
N GLY A 111 14.68 -7.18 -13.90
CA GLY A 111 15.39 -8.42 -13.63
C GLY A 111 15.82 -8.55 -12.17
N ASN A 112 16.76 -9.44 -11.89
CA ASN A 112 17.19 -9.80 -10.53
C ASN A 112 18.30 -8.91 -9.94
N ARG A 113 18.72 -7.86 -10.63
CA ARG A 113 19.83 -6.96 -10.21
C ARG A 113 19.33 -5.61 -9.71
N VAL A 114 18.41 -5.62 -8.75
CA VAL A 114 17.93 -4.37 -8.13
C VAL A 114 18.99 -3.75 -7.23
N VAL A 115 19.75 -4.59 -6.52
CA VAL A 115 20.94 -4.14 -5.77
C VAL A 115 22.17 -4.31 -6.67
N THR A 116 22.81 -3.21 -7.00
CA THR A 116 23.98 -3.15 -7.91
C THR A 116 25.31 -3.24 -7.18
N GLY A 117 25.30 -3.03 -5.85
CA GLY A 117 26.50 -3.08 -5.01
C GLY A 117 26.20 -2.68 -3.57
N PHE A 118 27.28 -2.44 -2.82
CA PHE A 118 27.22 -1.92 -1.46
C PHE A 118 28.19 -0.78 -1.31
N ALA A 119 27.81 0.29 -0.62
CA ALA A 119 28.65 1.43 -0.32
C ALA A 119 28.59 1.78 1.18
N LYS A 120 29.63 2.39 1.72
CA LYS A 120 29.59 2.92 3.09
C LYS A 120 28.86 4.26 3.09
N ASN A 121 27.93 4.41 4.03
CA ASN A 121 27.32 5.70 4.32
C ASN A 121 28.27 6.59 5.14
N ASN A 122 27.82 7.80 5.50
CA ASN A 122 28.62 8.77 6.28
C ASN A 122 29.02 8.25 7.67
N ASP A 123 28.30 7.29 8.23
CA ASP A 123 28.56 6.66 9.52
C ASP A 123 29.44 5.40 9.38
N GLY A 124 29.91 5.09 8.16
CA GLY A 124 30.73 3.93 7.87
C GLY A 124 29.97 2.61 7.75
N VAL A 125 28.63 2.63 7.80
CA VAL A 125 27.78 1.46 7.68
C VAL A 125 27.63 1.09 6.20
N MET A 126 27.74 -0.20 5.89
CA MET A 126 27.51 -0.72 4.53
C MET A 126 26.01 -0.70 4.21
N GLU A 127 25.65 0.00 3.16
CA GLU A 127 24.28 0.09 2.64
C GLU A 127 24.22 -0.41 1.19
N PRO A 128 23.08 -1.02 0.79
CA PRO A 128 22.89 -1.44 -0.58
C PRO A 128 22.78 -0.24 -1.53
N VAL A 129 23.42 -0.33 -2.67
CA VAL A 129 23.26 0.59 -3.79
C VAL A 129 22.24 -0.01 -4.74
N TYR A 130 21.15 0.71 -4.96
CA TYR A 130 20.06 0.26 -5.82
C TYR A 130 20.24 0.73 -7.26
N ASP A 131 19.66 -0.03 -8.19
CA ASP A 131 19.58 0.38 -9.61
C ASP A 131 18.76 1.68 -9.71
N GLN A 132 19.37 2.71 -10.29
CA GLN A 132 18.77 4.04 -10.41
C GLN A 132 17.46 4.01 -11.20
N ARG A 133 17.31 3.12 -12.18
CA ARG A 133 16.07 2.95 -12.96
C ARG A 133 14.89 2.57 -12.07
N VAL A 134 15.14 1.70 -11.08
CA VAL A 134 14.11 1.29 -10.09
C VAL A 134 13.69 2.49 -9.24
N ILE A 135 14.68 3.22 -8.71
CA ILE A 135 14.44 4.43 -7.90
C ILE A 135 13.62 5.46 -8.69
N ASP A 136 14.03 5.73 -9.93
CA ASP A 136 13.37 6.71 -10.79
C ASP A 136 11.93 6.30 -11.13
N LYS A 137 11.69 5.02 -11.39
CA LYS A 137 10.34 4.51 -11.66
C LYS A 137 9.42 4.67 -10.44
N PHE A 138 9.88 4.28 -9.24
CA PHE A 138 9.11 4.48 -8.00
C PHE A 138 8.85 5.96 -7.71
N ASN A 139 9.86 6.83 -7.92
CA ASN A 139 9.69 8.27 -7.75
C ASN A 139 8.67 8.84 -8.74
N THR A 140 8.69 8.40 -9.99
CA THR A 140 7.71 8.81 -11.01
C THR A 140 6.29 8.45 -10.59
N LEU A 141 6.07 7.20 -10.14
CA LEU A 141 4.76 6.75 -9.66
C LEU A 141 4.31 7.50 -8.40
N TYR A 142 5.24 7.77 -7.48
CA TYR A 142 4.95 8.59 -6.31
C TYR A 142 4.51 10.01 -6.68
N GLN A 143 5.20 10.65 -7.63
CA GLN A 143 4.82 11.97 -8.12
C GLN A 143 3.46 11.96 -8.83
N ALA A 144 3.13 10.90 -9.56
CA ALA A 144 1.80 10.72 -10.15
C ALA A 144 0.70 10.70 -9.07
N VAL A 145 0.92 10.02 -7.95
CA VAL A 145 0.00 10.01 -6.80
C VAL A 145 -0.15 11.40 -6.19
N ILE A 146 0.95 12.11 -5.95
CA ILE A 146 0.93 13.47 -5.37
C ILE A 146 0.20 14.45 -6.29
N ASN A 147 0.48 14.41 -7.58
CA ASN A 147 -0.14 15.30 -8.55
C ASN A 147 -1.64 15.01 -8.69
N ALA A 148 -2.02 13.74 -8.74
CA ALA A 148 -3.42 13.32 -8.78
C ALA A 148 -4.20 13.79 -7.53
N ASP A 149 -3.59 13.74 -6.34
CA ASP A 149 -4.23 14.24 -5.12
C ASP A 149 -4.42 15.76 -5.18
N LYS A 150 -3.42 16.52 -5.66
CA LYS A 150 -3.53 17.97 -5.82
C LYS A 150 -4.66 18.36 -6.78
N GLU A 151 -4.67 17.75 -7.97
CA GLU A 151 -5.67 17.99 -8.99
C GLU A 151 -7.08 17.66 -8.48
N TYR A 152 -7.24 16.47 -7.89
CA TYR A 152 -8.55 16.01 -7.48
C TYR A 152 -9.05 16.70 -6.21
N SER A 153 -8.16 17.10 -5.30
CA SER A 153 -8.53 17.91 -4.14
C SER A 153 -9.05 19.29 -4.55
N ALA A 154 -8.44 19.90 -5.58
CA ALA A 154 -8.93 21.16 -6.15
C ALA A 154 -10.29 20.98 -6.81
N GLU A 155 -10.48 19.91 -7.59
CA GLU A 155 -11.78 19.57 -8.23
C GLU A 155 -12.89 19.38 -7.19
N LEU A 156 -12.59 18.76 -6.05
CA LEU A 156 -13.54 18.48 -4.98
C LEU A 156 -13.65 19.61 -3.95
N ASN A 157 -12.86 20.66 -4.08
CA ASN A 157 -12.75 21.77 -3.13
C ASN A 157 -12.54 21.28 -1.68
N CYS A 158 -11.53 20.43 -1.47
CA CYS A 158 -11.21 19.85 -0.17
C CYS A 158 -9.70 19.91 0.14
N ASN A 159 -9.35 19.61 1.40
CA ASN A 159 -7.96 19.54 1.82
C ASN A 159 -7.16 18.49 1.01
N LEU A 160 -5.86 18.77 0.82
CA LEU A 160 -4.92 17.77 0.37
C LEU A 160 -4.85 16.61 1.38
N SER A 161 -4.51 15.43 0.90
CA SER A 161 -4.27 14.30 1.78
C SER A 161 -3.00 14.53 2.59
N ILE A 162 -3.07 14.30 3.91
CA ILE A 162 -1.92 14.51 4.81
C ILE A 162 -0.79 13.50 4.54
N LYS A 163 -1.16 12.28 4.13
CA LYS A 163 -0.27 11.22 3.60
C LYS A 163 -0.98 10.48 2.47
N HIS A 164 -0.20 9.92 1.56
CA HIS A 164 -0.71 9.44 0.27
C HIS A 164 -0.46 7.97 0.02
N THR A 165 0.67 7.43 0.47
CA THR A 165 1.12 6.09 0.09
C THR A 165 1.41 5.21 1.28
N THR A 166 1.28 3.92 1.08
CA THR A 166 1.65 2.88 2.03
C THR A 166 2.03 1.59 1.29
N VAL A 167 2.42 0.55 2.01
CA VAL A 167 2.56 -0.80 1.46
C VAL A 167 1.74 -1.76 2.32
N LYS A 168 0.60 -2.20 1.77
CA LYS A 168 -0.25 -3.20 2.42
C LYS A 168 0.43 -4.56 2.46
N PRO A 169 0.26 -5.36 3.51
CA PRO A 169 0.71 -6.75 3.52
C PRO A 169 -0.02 -7.65 2.51
N SER A 170 -1.29 -7.39 2.23
CA SER A 170 -2.09 -7.95 1.12
C SER A 170 -2.15 -9.48 1.02
N GLY A 171 -2.15 -10.18 2.15
CA GLY A 171 -2.09 -11.65 2.18
C GLY A 171 -3.21 -12.37 1.41
N THR A 172 -4.41 -11.77 1.31
CA THR A 172 -5.56 -12.35 0.61
C THR A 172 -5.75 -11.77 -0.79
N VAL A 173 -5.73 -10.43 -0.90
CA VAL A 173 -6.06 -9.72 -2.15
C VAL A 173 -4.99 -9.97 -3.23
N ALA A 174 -3.71 -10.08 -2.84
CA ALA A 174 -2.63 -10.43 -3.76
C ALA A 174 -2.85 -11.82 -4.41
N LYS A 175 -3.42 -12.78 -3.68
CA LYS A 175 -3.74 -14.11 -4.22
C LYS A 175 -4.82 -14.05 -5.30
N LEU A 176 -5.81 -13.19 -5.12
CA LEU A 176 -6.84 -12.96 -6.14
C LEU A 176 -6.24 -12.38 -7.44
N ALA A 177 -5.22 -11.52 -7.30
CA ALA A 177 -4.50 -10.96 -8.44
C ALA A 177 -3.40 -11.90 -9.00
N GLY A 178 -3.10 -13.01 -8.32
CA GLY A 178 -2.06 -13.96 -8.73
C GLY A 178 -0.64 -13.42 -8.64
N VAL A 179 -0.36 -12.60 -7.63
CA VAL A 179 0.95 -11.97 -7.39
C VAL A 179 1.43 -12.21 -5.95
N SER A 180 2.70 -11.88 -5.67
CA SER A 180 3.25 -11.90 -4.31
C SER A 180 2.60 -10.84 -3.41
N GLU A 181 2.63 -11.09 -2.09
CA GLU A 181 2.01 -10.20 -1.10
C GLU A 181 2.87 -8.94 -0.88
N GLY A 182 2.26 -7.78 -1.04
CA GLY A 182 2.89 -6.50 -0.75
C GLY A 182 4.27 -6.37 -1.43
N MET A 183 5.29 -6.23 -0.60
CA MET A 183 6.70 -6.12 -1.03
C MET A 183 7.50 -7.42 -0.82
N HIS A 184 6.88 -8.50 -0.34
CA HIS A 184 7.58 -9.74 -0.03
C HIS A 184 7.94 -10.53 -1.28
N PHE A 185 9.06 -11.27 -1.18
CA PHE A 185 9.35 -12.37 -2.10
C PHE A 185 8.44 -13.57 -1.81
N HIS A 186 8.26 -14.43 -2.79
CA HIS A 186 7.65 -15.74 -2.54
C HIS A 186 8.49 -16.54 -1.54
N TYR A 187 7.82 -17.19 -0.59
CA TYR A 187 8.49 -18.00 0.44
C TYR A 187 9.14 -19.27 -0.10
N ALA A 188 8.58 -19.81 -1.19
CA ALA A 188 9.05 -21.03 -1.84
C ALA A 188 8.60 -21.08 -3.31
N GLY A 189 9.22 -21.94 -4.12
CA GLY A 189 8.80 -22.17 -5.50
C GLY A 189 7.41 -22.81 -5.63
N TYR A 190 6.96 -23.51 -4.58
CA TYR A 190 5.63 -24.11 -4.48
C TYR A 190 5.05 -23.83 -3.12
N LEU A 191 3.77 -23.47 -3.07
CA LEU A 191 3.03 -23.15 -1.86
C LEU A 191 1.73 -23.97 -1.80
N ILE A 192 1.43 -24.50 -0.62
CA ILE A 192 0.09 -25.02 -0.31
C ILE A 192 -0.67 -23.91 0.37
N GLN A 193 -1.66 -23.37 -0.31
CA GLN A 193 -2.52 -22.32 0.24
C GLN A 193 -3.75 -22.96 0.89
N ARG A 194 -3.92 -22.77 2.20
CA ARG A 194 -5.15 -23.11 2.91
C ARG A 194 -6.03 -21.89 3.03
N ILE A 195 -7.26 -22.02 2.57
CA ILE A 195 -8.27 -20.96 2.63
C ILE A 195 -9.37 -21.43 3.57
N ARG A 196 -9.76 -20.57 4.50
CA ARG A 196 -10.84 -20.85 5.44
C ARG A 196 -12.15 -20.32 4.91
N PHE A 197 -13.18 -21.14 5.00
CA PHE A 197 -14.56 -20.80 4.69
C PHE A 197 -15.43 -21.09 5.91
N GLN A 198 -16.53 -20.39 6.04
CA GLN A 198 -17.58 -20.80 6.98
C GLN A 198 -18.21 -22.12 6.47
N ASP A 199 -18.61 -22.99 7.38
CA ASP A 199 -19.23 -24.29 7.06
C ASP A 199 -20.53 -24.17 6.27
N THR A 200 -21.18 -23.02 6.35
CA THR A 200 -22.41 -22.66 5.63
C THR A 200 -22.16 -21.95 4.29
N ASP A 201 -20.89 -21.76 3.88
CA ASP A 201 -20.60 -21.06 2.64
C ASP A 201 -21.01 -21.89 1.42
N PRO A 202 -21.89 -21.37 0.54
CA PRO A 202 -22.39 -22.11 -0.61
C PRO A 202 -21.29 -22.48 -1.63
N LEU A 203 -20.13 -21.84 -1.58
CA LEU A 203 -19.00 -22.19 -2.42
C LEU A 203 -18.39 -23.55 -2.07
N LEU A 204 -18.58 -24.02 -0.83
CA LEU A 204 -18.04 -25.30 -0.38
C LEU A 204 -18.54 -26.49 -1.21
N ASP A 205 -19.82 -26.49 -1.60
CA ASP A 205 -20.37 -27.58 -2.40
C ASP A 205 -19.76 -27.60 -3.79
N ALA A 206 -19.62 -26.46 -4.44
CA ALA A 206 -18.93 -26.34 -5.72
C ALA A 206 -17.44 -26.79 -5.64
N LEU A 207 -16.74 -26.44 -4.56
CA LEU A 207 -15.37 -26.87 -4.34
C LEU A 207 -15.25 -28.38 -4.14
N LYS A 208 -16.20 -29.00 -3.43
CA LYS A 208 -16.28 -30.47 -3.28
C LYS A 208 -16.51 -31.16 -4.63
N GLU A 209 -17.45 -30.67 -5.41
CA GLU A 209 -17.73 -31.19 -6.76
C GLU A 209 -16.50 -31.08 -7.68
N CYS A 210 -15.71 -30.01 -7.56
CA CYS A 210 -14.46 -29.82 -8.27
C CYS A 210 -13.29 -30.67 -7.74
N GLY A 211 -13.50 -31.46 -6.67
CA GLY A 211 -12.48 -32.36 -6.11
C GLY A 211 -11.41 -31.68 -5.26
N TYR A 212 -11.66 -30.46 -4.77
CA TYR A 212 -10.74 -29.82 -3.83
C TYR A 212 -10.73 -30.54 -2.48
N ARG A 213 -9.53 -30.74 -1.94
CA ARG A 213 -9.38 -31.32 -0.60
C ARG A 213 -9.88 -30.34 0.45
N MET A 214 -10.75 -30.82 1.32
CA MET A 214 -11.29 -30.04 2.43
C MET A 214 -11.08 -30.80 3.74
N GLU A 215 -10.80 -30.06 4.78
CA GLU A 215 -10.61 -30.58 6.15
C GLU A 215 -11.21 -29.60 7.15
N PRO A 216 -11.82 -30.07 8.24
CA PRO A 216 -12.26 -29.21 9.34
C PRO A 216 -11.06 -28.44 9.94
N ASP A 217 -11.33 -27.23 10.45
CA ASP A 217 -10.31 -26.39 11.12
C ASP A 217 -10.17 -26.77 12.59
#